data_0d5f93266e4fb3ce64a28f146bfadc71
#
_entry.id   0d5f93266e4fb3ce64a28f146bfadc71
#
_cell.length_a   1.000
_cell.length_b   1.000
_cell.length_c   1.000
_cell.angle_alpha   90.00
_cell.angle_beta   90.00
_cell.angle_gamma   90.00
#
_symmetry.space_group_name_H-M   'P 1'
#
loop_
_entity.id
_entity.type
_entity.pdbx_description
1 polymer ?
#
loop_
_entity_poly.entity_id
_entity_poly.type
_entity_poly.pdbx_seq_one_letter_code
_entity_poly.pdbx_strand_id
1 'polypeptide(L)'
;TNFKVGDRIGVGCLQGSCRQCEYCTDGHEQFCNNPHAYWTFLAGPDGKPTAGGYAQAMTVRADFGCHVPDEMELSDAAPLMCAGITMYSPLRRWGAGPGKKFAIVGMGGLGHMGVQIAAAMGAEVSVISHGRSKEEDARRFGATAFYATSEEGTIESLASCFDIIICTVSADDLD
;
A
#
# COMPACT_ATOMS: atom_id res chain seq x y z
N THR A 1 -8.17 -18.31 -18.59
CA THR A 1 -7.75 -17.07 -17.94
C THR A 1 -8.88 -16.07 -18.02
N ASN A 2 -8.95 -15.13 -17.08
CA ASN A 2 -9.92 -14.03 -17.13
C ASN A 2 -9.45 -12.87 -18.04
N PHE A 3 -8.35 -13.05 -18.75
CA PHE A 3 -7.72 -12.03 -19.59
C PHE A 3 -7.66 -12.47 -21.06
N LYS A 4 -7.76 -11.50 -21.95
CA LYS A 4 -7.57 -11.61 -23.39
C LYS A 4 -6.51 -10.62 -23.88
N VAL A 5 -6.04 -10.82 -25.09
CA VAL A 5 -5.10 -9.89 -25.74
C VAL A 5 -5.74 -8.50 -25.86
N GLY A 6 -5.01 -7.48 -25.43
CA GLY A 6 -5.47 -6.11 -25.39
C GLY A 6 -6.00 -5.63 -24.04
N ASP A 7 -6.22 -6.53 -23.06
CA ASP A 7 -6.62 -6.13 -21.71
C ASP A 7 -5.50 -5.36 -21.02
N ARG A 8 -5.91 -4.37 -20.21
CA ARG A 8 -5.03 -3.60 -19.36
C ARG A 8 -4.87 -4.32 -18.02
N ILE A 9 -3.64 -4.70 -17.69
CA ILE A 9 -3.36 -5.55 -16.53
C ILE A 9 -2.31 -4.90 -15.63
N GLY A 10 -2.61 -4.84 -14.35
CA GLY A 10 -1.66 -4.52 -13.29
C GLY A 10 -1.10 -5.79 -12.66
N VAL A 11 0.18 -5.78 -12.34
CA VAL A 11 0.86 -6.87 -11.63
C VAL A 11 1.50 -6.33 -10.37
N GLY A 12 1.12 -6.89 -9.22
CA GLY A 12 1.66 -6.50 -7.92
C GLY A 12 3.00 -7.16 -7.61
N CYS A 13 3.44 -7.01 -6.36
CA CYS A 13 4.72 -7.55 -5.90
C CYS A 13 4.73 -9.09 -5.84
N LEU A 14 3.60 -9.71 -5.48
CA LEU A 14 3.47 -11.17 -5.44
C LEU A 14 3.05 -11.68 -6.82
N GLN A 15 3.82 -12.59 -7.41
CA GLN A 15 3.59 -13.11 -8.74
C GLN A 15 3.31 -14.61 -8.78
N GLY A 16 3.45 -15.30 -7.68
CA GLY A 16 3.18 -16.72 -7.61
C GLY A 16 3.14 -17.26 -6.19
N SER A 17 2.43 -18.38 -6.04
CA SER A 17 2.33 -19.13 -4.79
C SER A 17 2.17 -20.61 -5.09
N CYS A 18 2.24 -21.50 -4.09
CA CYS A 18 2.10 -22.94 -4.31
C CYS A 18 0.67 -23.39 -4.65
N ARG A 19 -0.34 -22.58 -4.35
CA ARG A 19 -1.76 -22.82 -4.61
C ARG A 19 -2.39 -24.04 -3.91
N GLN A 20 -1.67 -24.66 -2.98
CA GLN A 20 -2.11 -25.91 -2.32
C GLN A 20 -1.92 -25.95 -0.81
N CYS A 21 -1.15 -25.03 -0.21
CA CYS A 21 -1.07 -24.92 1.26
C CYS A 21 -2.32 -24.24 1.81
N GLU A 22 -2.54 -24.37 3.11
CA GLU A 22 -3.71 -23.79 3.81
C GLU A 22 -3.90 -22.29 3.51
N TYR A 23 -2.82 -21.52 3.51
CA TYR A 23 -2.90 -20.09 3.18
C TYR A 23 -3.38 -19.83 1.75
N CYS A 24 -2.87 -20.60 0.77
CA CYS A 24 -3.28 -20.44 -0.62
C CYS A 24 -4.72 -20.89 -0.88
N THR A 25 -5.17 -21.94 -0.21
CA THR A 25 -6.55 -22.44 -0.38
C THR A 25 -7.56 -21.55 0.32
N ASP A 26 -7.13 -20.77 1.31
CA ASP A 26 -7.95 -19.81 2.05
C ASP A 26 -7.87 -18.37 1.48
N GLY A 27 -7.18 -18.17 0.34
CA GLY A 27 -7.06 -16.86 -0.31
C GLY A 27 -6.08 -15.91 0.36
N HIS A 28 -5.09 -16.46 1.05
CA HIS A 28 -4.04 -15.73 1.75
C HIS A 28 -2.66 -16.04 1.17
N GLU A 29 -2.53 -15.99 -0.16
CA GLU A 29 -1.31 -16.35 -0.90
C GLU A 29 -0.07 -15.58 -0.46
N GLN A 30 -0.23 -14.38 0.07
CA GLN A 30 0.87 -13.57 0.60
C GLN A 30 1.57 -14.21 1.81
N PHE A 31 0.93 -15.15 2.48
CA PHE A 31 1.48 -15.94 3.59
C PHE A 31 1.94 -17.33 3.16
N CYS A 32 1.99 -17.59 1.86
CA CYS A 32 2.49 -18.87 1.36
C CYS A 32 3.95 -19.10 1.80
N ASN A 33 4.17 -20.12 2.58
CA ASN A 33 5.49 -20.51 3.11
C ASN A 33 6.24 -21.50 2.23
N ASN A 34 5.72 -21.81 1.05
CA ASN A 34 6.34 -22.74 0.12
C ASN A 34 7.47 -22.01 -0.64
N PRO A 35 8.63 -22.66 -0.87
CA PRO A 35 9.72 -22.09 -1.65
C PRO A 35 9.37 -21.75 -3.11
N HIS A 36 8.22 -22.21 -3.61
CA HIS A 36 7.69 -21.83 -4.92
C HIS A 36 6.86 -20.54 -4.92
N ALA A 37 6.63 -19.90 -3.77
CA ALA A 37 6.13 -18.54 -3.73
C ALA A 37 7.22 -17.59 -4.20
N TYR A 38 6.91 -16.70 -5.13
CA TYR A 38 7.90 -15.76 -5.64
C TYR A 38 7.32 -14.36 -5.82
N TRP A 39 8.20 -13.41 -5.63
CA TRP A 39 7.93 -11.99 -5.66
C TRP A 39 8.65 -11.35 -6.84
N THR A 40 8.08 -10.27 -7.34
CA THR A 40 8.77 -9.37 -8.27
C THR A 40 10.14 -8.98 -7.69
N PHE A 41 11.19 -8.99 -8.49
CA PHE A 41 12.60 -8.72 -8.13
C PHE A 41 13.31 -9.81 -7.32
N LEU A 42 12.63 -10.85 -6.89
CA LEU A 42 13.24 -12.02 -6.26
C LEU A 42 13.38 -13.16 -7.27
N ALA A 43 13.67 -14.36 -6.79
CA ALA A 43 13.75 -15.52 -7.66
C ALA A 43 12.38 -15.87 -8.23
N GLY A 44 12.32 -16.08 -9.54
CA GLY A 44 11.15 -16.64 -10.23
C GLY A 44 11.02 -18.16 -10.04
N PRO A 45 10.09 -18.81 -10.75
CA PRO A 45 9.83 -20.25 -10.62
C PRO A 45 11.04 -21.15 -10.92
N ASP A 46 11.97 -20.65 -11.75
CA ASP A 46 13.20 -21.32 -12.14
C ASP A 46 14.41 -20.96 -11.23
N GLY A 47 14.17 -20.27 -10.12
CA GLY A 47 15.19 -19.81 -9.20
C GLY A 47 16.05 -18.64 -9.68
N LYS A 48 15.77 -18.09 -10.87
CA LYS A 48 16.51 -16.95 -11.41
C LYS A 48 15.88 -15.62 -11.00
N PRO A 49 16.69 -14.56 -10.77
CA PRO A 49 16.17 -13.23 -10.50
C PRO A 49 15.27 -12.73 -11.61
N THR A 50 14.18 -12.05 -11.25
CA THR A 50 13.29 -11.36 -12.17
C THR A 50 13.61 -9.87 -12.19
N ALA A 51 13.40 -9.21 -13.33
CA ALA A 51 13.58 -7.76 -13.45
C ALA A 51 12.30 -6.98 -13.05
N GLY A 52 11.25 -7.68 -12.67
CA GLY A 52 9.97 -7.07 -12.33
C GLY A 52 9.40 -6.24 -13.47
N GLY A 53 8.87 -5.06 -13.13
CA GLY A 53 8.33 -4.10 -14.09
C GLY A 53 9.37 -3.30 -14.89
N TYR A 54 10.66 -3.43 -14.58
CA TYR A 54 11.74 -2.79 -15.36
C TYR A 54 12.10 -3.62 -16.59
N ALA A 55 11.10 -4.00 -17.36
CA ALA A 55 11.23 -4.81 -18.57
C ALA A 55 10.18 -4.41 -19.61
N GLN A 56 10.49 -4.63 -20.90
CA GLN A 56 9.54 -4.38 -21.98
C GLN A 56 8.43 -5.42 -22.03
N ALA A 57 8.66 -6.59 -21.47
CA ALA A 57 7.69 -7.66 -21.34
C ALA A 57 8.03 -8.56 -20.16
N MET A 58 7.03 -9.17 -19.58
CA MET A 58 7.20 -10.14 -18.51
C MET A 58 6.17 -11.26 -18.64
N THR A 59 6.52 -12.44 -18.12
CA THR A 59 5.58 -13.55 -17.99
C THR A 59 5.13 -13.61 -16.52
N VAL A 60 3.83 -13.61 -16.31
CA VAL A 60 3.21 -13.70 -14.99
C VAL A 60 2.04 -14.67 -15.04
N ARG A 61 1.74 -15.32 -13.93
CA ARG A 61 0.53 -16.13 -13.81
C ARG A 61 -0.71 -15.23 -13.86
N ALA A 62 -1.69 -15.60 -14.66
CA ALA A 62 -2.92 -14.84 -14.80
C ALA A 62 -3.67 -14.63 -13.47
N ASP A 63 -3.54 -15.57 -12.52
CA ASP A 63 -4.15 -15.48 -11.19
C ASP A 63 -3.64 -14.31 -10.34
N PHE A 64 -2.49 -13.76 -10.69
CA PHE A 64 -1.85 -12.62 -9.98
C PHE A 64 -1.92 -11.32 -10.78
N GLY A 65 -2.66 -11.31 -11.89
CA GLY A 65 -2.98 -10.10 -12.62
C GLY A 65 -4.28 -9.45 -12.11
N CYS A 66 -4.31 -8.13 -12.10
CA CYS A 66 -5.50 -7.34 -11.80
C CYS A 66 -5.92 -6.56 -13.04
N HIS A 67 -7.22 -6.49 -13.33
CA HIS A 67 -7.71 -5.59 -14.36
C HIS A 67 -7.50 -4.13 -13.95
N VAL A 68 -6.96 -3.34 -14.86
CA VAL A 68 -6.90 -1.88 -14.72
C VAL A 68 -8.09 -1.29 -15.48
N PRO A 69 -8.94 -0.48 -14.84
CA PRO A 69 -10.08 0.16 -15.51
C PRO A 69 -9.64 0.98 -16.72
N ASP A 70 -10.46 1.01 -17.76
CA ASP A 70 -10.13 1.71 -19.02
C ASP A 70 -10.01 3.23 -18.82
N GLU A 71 -10.73 3.77 -17.83
CA GLU A 71 -10.73 5.19 -17.47
C GLU A 71 -9.48 5.63 -16.69
N MET A 72 -8.70 4.68 -16.16
CA MET A 72 -7.51 4.97 -15.37
C MET A 72 -6.26 5.00 -16.26
N GLU A 73 -5.45 6.04 -16.17
CA GLU A 73 -4.15 6.06 -16.83
C GLU A 73 -3.22 5.00 -16.22
N LEU A 74 -2.45 4.31 -17.07
CA LEU A 74 -1.54 3.23 -16.60
C LEU A 74 -0.45 3.77 -15.66
N SER A 75 -0.01 5.01 -15.87
CA SER A 75 0.92 5.70 -14.97
C SER A 75 0.37 5.87 -13.56
N ASP A 76 -0.94 6.08 -13.42
CA ASP A 76 -1.61 6.24 -12.14
C ASP A 76 -1.91 4.88 -11.49
N ALA A 77 -2.17 3.85 -12.32
CA ALA A 77 -2.37 2.50 -11.85
C ALA A 77 -1.10 1.85 -11.26
N ALA A 78 0.07 2.14 -11.82
CA ALA A 78 1.32 1.49 -11.42
C ALA A 78 1.64 1.63 -9.93
N PRO A 79 1.58 2.81 -9.28
CA PRO A 79 1.81 2.94 -7.85
C PRO A 79 0.80 2.18 -6.98
N LEU A 80 -0.41 1.95 -7.47
CA LEU A 80 -1.45 1.23 -6.75
C LEU A 80 -1.11 -0.25 -6.55
N MET A 81 -0.30 -0.83 -7.43
CA MET A 81 0.11 -2.23 -7.36
C MET A 81 1.06 -2.54 -6.19
N CYS A 82 1.63 -1.52 -5.59
CA CYS A 82 2.49 -1.64 -4.41
C CYS A 82 2.00 -0.72 -3.28
N ALA A 83 2.24 0.59 -3.40
CA ALA A 83 1.90 1.56 -2.36
C ALA A 83 0.39 1.62 -2.08
N GLY A 84 -0.44 1.54 -3.13
CA GLY A 84 -1.89 1.55 -3.00
C GLY A 84 -2.40 0.37 -2.17
N ILE A 85 -2.08 -0.87 -2.57
CA ILE A 85 -2.54 -2.05 -1.84
C ILE A 85 -1.94 -2.14 -0.43
N THR A 86 -0.68 -1.71 -0.25
CA THR A 86 -0.02 -1.69 1.05
C THR A 86 -0.78 -0.82 2.06
N MET A 87 -1.32 0.31 1.61
CA MET A 87 -2.11 1.18 2.46
C MET A 87 -3.59 0.78 2.52
N TYR A 88 -4.17 0.36 1.40
CA TYR A 88 -5.59 -0.04 1.34
C TYR A 88 -5.89 -1.26 2.22
N SER A 89 -5.02 -2.26 2.22
CA SER A 89 -5.24 -3.51 2.96
C SER A 89 -5.44 -3.29 4.46
N PRO A 90 -4.53 -2.63 5.21
CA PRO A 90 -4.74 -2.36 6.63
C PRO A 90 -5.91 -1.39 6.88
N LEU A 91 -6.08 -0.34 6.06
CA LEU A 91 -7.20 0.59 6.20
C LEU A 91 -8.54 -0.14 6.11
N ARG A 92 -8.73 -0.99 5.10
CA ARG A 92 -9.93 -1.80 4.95
C ARG A 92 -10.10 -2.80 6.10
N ARG A 93 -9.04 -3.53 6.46
CA ARG A 93 -9.07 -4.57 7.50
C ARG A 93 -9.47 -4.00 8.86
N TRP A 94 -8.99 -2.81 9.18
CA TRP A 94 -9.25 -2.15 10.46
C TRP A 94 -10.40 -1.16 10.41
N GLY A 95 -11.18 -1.18 9.33
CA GLY A 95 -12.45 -0.47 9.23
C GLY A 95 -12.32 1.04 9.11
N ALA A 96 -11.39 1.52 8.29
CA ALA A 96 -11.34 2.94 7.94
C ALA A 96 -12.70 3.37 7.38
N GLY A 97 -13.25 4.48 7.91
CA GLY A 97 -14.57 4.97 7.52
C GLY A 97 -15.04 6.08 8.45
N PRO A 98 -16.30 6.52 8.27
CA PRO A 98 -16.88 7.61 9.07
C PRO A 98 -16.79 7.33 10.58
N GLY A 99 -16.35 8.33 11.34
CA GLY A 99 -16.20 8.26 12.80
C GLY A 99 -14.94 7.55 13.28
N LYS A 100 -14.03 7.14 12.37
CA LYS A 100 -12.74 6.57 12.71
C LYS A 100 -11.62 7.58 12.51
N LYS A 101 -10.72 7.66 13.51
CA LYS A 101 -9.56 8.57 13.52
C LYS A 101 -8.29 7.78 13.20
N PHE A 102 -7.73 8.05 12.05
CA PHE A 102 -6.48 7.44 11.59
C PHE A 102 -5.34 8.44 11.62
N ALA A 103 -4.19 8.01 12.13
CA ALA A 103 -2.94 8.73 11.96
C ALA A 103 -2.05 8.02 10.94
N ILE A 104 -1.52 8.77 9.99
CA ILE A 104 -0.50 8.32 9.04
C ILE A 104 0.82 8.98 9.45
N VAL A 105 1.78 8.17 9.89
CA VAL A 105 3.12 8.65 10.24
C VAL A 105 4.01 8.59 9.01
N GLY A 106 4.52 9.74 8.62
CA GLY A 106 5.29 9.92 7.38
C GLY A 106 4.44 10.30 6.19
N MET A 107 4.95 11.22 5.38
CA MET A 107 4.28 11.75 4.17
C MET A 107 5.17 11.53 2.94
N GLY A 108 5.64 10.29 2.78
CA GLY A 108 6.37 9.80 1.60
C GLY A 108 5.45 9.13 0.60
N GLY A 109 6.00 8.26 -0.26
CA GLY A 109 5.25 7.52 -1.28
C GLY A 109 4.10 6.68 -0.74
N LEU A 110 4.30 5.99 0.39
CA LEU A 110 3.22 5.26 1.07
C LEU A 110 2.25 6.20 1.77
N GLY A 111 2.77 7.17 2.53
CA GLY A 111 1.94 8.05 3.36
C GLY A 111 0.92 8.85 2.55
N HIS A 112 1.31 9.45 1.42
CA HIS A 112 0.38 10.23 0.60
C HIS A 112 -0.73 9.36 0.00
N MET A 113 -0.45 8.10 -0.36
CA MET A 113 -1.47 7.14 -0.77
C MET A 113 -2.41 6.79 0.38
N GLY A 114 -1.83 6.56 1.58
CA GLY A 114 -2.61 6.27 2.78
C GLY A 114 -3.59 7.38 3.13
N VAL A 115 -3.16 8.63 3.05
CA VAL A 115 -4.03 9.80 3.30
C VAL A 115 -5.19 9.82 2.33
N GLN A 116 -4.93 9.72 1.02
CA GLN A 116 -5.97 9.76 -0.01
C GLN A 116 -6.97 8.60 0.13
N ILE A 117 -6.48 7.40 0.34
CA ILE A 117 -7.33 6.20 0.47
C ILE A 117 -8.18 6.30 1.74
N ALA A 118 -7.60 6.65 2.88
CA ALA A 118 -8.33 6.76 4.15
C ALA A 118 -9.39 7.87 4.08
N ALA A 119 -9.06 9.02 3.49
CA ALA A 119 -10.00 10.13 3.28
C ALA A 119 -11.14 9.71 2.34
N ALA A 120 -10.85 9.00 1.24
CA ALA A 120 -11.86 8.48 0.33
C ALA A 120 -12.77 7.43 0.98
N MET A 121 -12.28 6.71 1.98
CA MET A 121 -13.08 5.80 2.81
C MET A 121 -13.93 6.52 3.85
N GLY A 122 -13.79 7.84 4.02
CA GLY A 122 -14.55 8.68 4.94
C GLY A 122 -13.98 8.76 6.35
N ALA A 123 -12.74 8.33 6.59
CA ALA A 123 -12.08 8.44 7.87
C ALA A 123 -11.59 9.88 8.16
N GLU A 124 -11.47 10.23 9.45
CA GLU A 124 -10.75 11.42 9.89
C GLU A 124 -9.25 11.13 9.85
N VAL A 125 -8.53 11.76 8.92
CA VAL A 125 -7.12 11.45 8.68
C VAL A 125 -6.22 12.55 9.23
N SER A 126 -5.33 12.18 10.14
CA SER A 126 -4.26 13.04 10.63
C SER A 126 -2.92 12.60 10.04
N VAL A 127 -2.08 13.53 9.67
CA VAL A 127 -0.70 13.26 9.25
C VAL A 127 0.25 13.67 10.37
N ILE A 128 1.18 12.79 10.69
CA ILE A 128 2.30 13.06 11.61
C ILE A 128 3.58 13.00 10.80
N SER A 129 4.35 14.09 10.78
CA SER A 129 5.60 14.19 10.02
C SER A 129 6.63 14.97 10.82
N HIS A 130 7.92 14.86 10.46
CA HIS A 130 8.97 15.57 11.20
C HIS A 130 8.77 17.10 11.18
N GLY A 131 8.52 17.68 10.00
CA GLY A 131 8.31 19.13 9.85
C GLY A 131 7.11 19.44 8.96
N ARG A 132 6.77 20.73 8.86
CA ARG A 132 5.54 21.21 8.19
C ARG A 132 5.64 21.34 6.65
N SER A 133 6.78 21.05 6.05
CA SER A 133 6.97 21.28 4.60
C SER A 133 5.97 20.56 3.69
N LYS A 134 5.30 19.53 4.19
CA LYS A 134 4.30 18.73 3.45
C LYS A 134 2.87 18.92 3.94
N GLU A 135 2.62 19.92 4.79
CA GLU A 135 1.28 20.12 5.35
C GLU A 135 0.25 20.50 4.29
N GLU A 136 0.61 21.38 3.36
CA GLU A 136 -0.28 21.79 2.26
C GLU A 136 -0.68 20.60 1.38
N ASP A 137 0.30 19.76 1.01
CA ASP A 137 0.04 18.54 0.25
C ASP A 137 -0.84 17.56 1.03
N ALA A 138 -0.58 17.36 2.32
CA ALA A 138 -1.39 16.49 3.15
C ALA A 138 -2.86 16.93 3.18
N ARG A 139 -3.10 18.22 3.36
CA ARG A 139 -4.47 18.79 3.33
C ARG A 139 -5.13 18.65 1.95
N ARG A 140 -4.38 18.89 0.88
CA ARG A 140 -4.86 18.69 -0.49
C ARG A 140 -5.28 17.25 -0.75
N PHE A 141 -4.59 16.29 -0.15
CA PHE A 141 -4.89 14.85 -0.25
C PHE A 141 -6.01 14.38 0.70
N GLY A 142 -6.55 15.28 1.53
CA GLY A 142 -7.70 14.99 2.37
C GLY A 142 -7.40 14.81 3.86
N ALA A 143 -6.20 15.13 4.33
CA ALA A 143 -5.92 15.15 5.76
C ALA A 143 -6.71 16.26 6.47
N THR A 144 -7.36 15.90 7.56
CA THR A 144 -8.12 16.83 8.42
C THR A 144 -7.22 17.57 9.41
N ALA A 145 -6.09 16.95 9.79
CA ALA A 145 -5.09 17.53 10.69
C ALA A 145 -3.67 17.17 10.27
N PHE A 146 -2.72 18.01 10.70
CA PHE A 146 -1.29 17.79 10.47
C PHE A 146 -0.50 18.16 11.71
N TYR A 147 0.42 17.31 12.12
CA TYR A 147 1.25 17.46 13.31
C TYR A 147 2.72 17.31 12.95
N ALA A 148 3.54 18.28 13.41
CA ALA A 148 4.98 18.24 13.19
C ALA A 148 5.69 17.79 14.48
N THR A 149 6.42 16.67 14.43
CA THR A 149 7.12 16.13 15.60
C THR A 149 8.33 16.96 16.03
N SER A 150 8.80 17.88 15.17
CA SER A 150 9.82 18.87 15.53
C SER A 150 9.32 19.98 16.48
N GLU A 151 8.01 20.07 16.69
CA GLU A 151 7.42 21.03 17.62
C GLU A 151 7.27 20.40 18.99
N GLU A 152 7.77 21.11 20.02
CA GLU A 152 7.76 20.65 21.40
C GLU A 152 6.33 20.37 21.89
N GLY A 153 6.15 19.27 22.60
CA GLY A 153 4.85 18.85 23.15
C GLY A 153 3.88 18.24 22.15
N THR A 154 4.25 18.13 20.85
CA THR A 154 3.37 17.55 19.84
C THR A 154 3.03 16.09 20.13
N ILE A 155 4.02 15.26 20.41
CA ILE A 155 3.81 13.80 20.62
C ILE A 155 2.94 13.58 21.86
N GLU A 156 3.23 14.28 22.94
CA GLU A 156 2.47 14.18 24.20
C GLU A 156 1.01 14.59 24.00
N SER A 157 0.76 15.60 23.17
CA SER A 157 -0.61 16.06 22.87
C SER A 157 -1.44 15.05 22.07
N LEU A 158 -0.79 14.10 21.41
CA LEU A 158 -1.43 13.08 20.55
C LEU A 158 -1.73 11.79 21.30
N ALA A 159 -1.41 11.69 22.58
CA ALA A 159 -1.68 10.50 23.37
C ALA A 159 -3.17 10.12 23.34
N SER A 160 -3.48 8.88 22.96
CA SER A 160 -4.85 8.34 22.89
C SER A 160 -5.81 9.08 21.94
N CYS A 161 -5.29 9.83 20.96
CA CYS A 161 -6.11 10.60 20.01
C CYS A 161 -6.62 9.80 18.82
N PHE A 162 -6.04 8.63 18.54
CA PHE A 162 -6.31 7.86 17.32
C PHE A 162 -6.80 6.46 17.63
N ASP A 163 -7.71 5.95 16.79
CA ASP A 163 -8.12 4.54 16.80
C ASP A 163 -7.01 3.66 16.23
N ILE A 164 -6.33 4.14 15.17
CA ILE A 164 -5.29 3.39 14.46
C ILE A 164 -4.20 4.34 13.98
N ILE A 165 -2.96 3.87 14.09
CA ILE A 165 -1.78 4.57 13.58
C ILE A 165 -1.11 3.64 12.55
N ILE A 166 -0.88 4.15 11.34
CA ILE A 166 -0.12 3.47 10.30
C ILE A 166 1.20 4.19 10.09
N CYS A 167 2.29 3.51 10.45
CA CYS A 167 3.64 4.04 10.26
C CYS A 167 4.17 3.67 8.88
N THR A 168 4.60 4.67 8.12
CA THR A 168 5.18 4.52 6.76
C THR A 168 6.62 4.99 6.68
N VAL A 169 7.25 5.30 7.79
CA VAL A 169 8.66 5.68 7.85
C VAL A 169 9.54 4.46 8.12
N SER A 170 10.71 4.46 7.50
CA SER A 170 11.79 3.51 7.79
C SER A 170 12.86 4.29 8.55
N ALA A 171 12.69 4.43 9.85
CA ALA A 171 13.68 5.00 10.75
C ALA A 171 13.99 4.00 11.85
N ASP A 172 15.27 3.93 12.23
CA ASP A 172 15.72 3.04 13.29
C ASP A 172 15.29 3.52 14.69
N ASP A 173 14.87 4.79 14.79
CA ASP A 173 14.47 5.47 16.03
C ASP A 173 12.99 5.89 15.97
N LEU A 174 12.11 4.92 16.08
CA LEU A 174 10.65 5.13 16.23
C LEU A 174 10.21 4.93 17.69
N ASP A 175 10.99 5.42 18.64
CA ASP A 175 10.65 5.41 20.08
C ASP A 175 9.58 6.45 20.42
#